data_386c2e14423c75dd0eba53419b003dc0
#
_entry.id   386c2e14423c75dd0eba53419b003dc0
#
_cell.length_a   1.000
_cell.length_b   1.000
_cell.length_c   1.000
_cell.angle_alpha   90.00
_cell.angle_beta   90.00
_cell.angle_gamma   90.00
#
_symmetry.space_group_name_H-M   'P 1'
#
loop_
_entity.id
_entity.type
_entity.pdbx_description
1 polymer ?
#
loop_
_entity_poly.entity_id
_entity_poly.type
_entity_poly.pdbx_seq_one_letter_code
_entity_poly.pdbx_strand_id
1 'polypeptide(L)'
;MNEYGFNTGLLHGTNEKYPQGATQVPIYQSSAFRHDSAEDLEKIFDNKKMGFSYTRINNPTVESFEKRVTMLEDGIGSVACASGMAALTNAFLNILQAGDEIVAACGLYGGTVELFDDLKPFGISVKYVKENKPEAFEAENKPEAFEAEITEKTRIVFAETIGNP
;
A
#
# COMPACT_ATOMS: atom_id res chain seq x y z
N MET A 1 -16.69 13.78 1.87
CA MET A 1 -17.69 12.70 1.60
C MET A 1 -18.09 12.81 0.14
N ASN A 2 -17.93 11.74 -0.63
CA ASN A 2 -18.37 11.69 -2.01
C ASN A 2 -19.91 11.80 -2.06
N GLU A 3 -20.44 12.69 -2.89
CA GLU A 3 -21.89 12.79 -3.16
C GLU A 3 -22.44 11.56 -3.88
N TYR A 4 -21.58 10.63 -4.30
CA TYR A 4 -21.92 9.43 -5.05
C TYR A 4 -22.03 8.21 -4.14
N GLY A 5 -22.97 7.31 -4.43
CA GLY A 5 -22.95 5.96 -3.85
C GLY A 5 -21.70 5.20 -4.28
N PHE A 6 -21.32 4.17 -3.53
CA PHE A 6 -20.07 3.40 -3.70
C PHE A 6 -19.79 3.00 -5.17
N ASN A 7 -20.77 2.37 -5.84
CA ASN A 7 -20.58 1.92 -7.23
C ASN A 7 -20.38 3.07 -8.23
N THR A 8 -21.07 4.19 -8.03
CA THR A 8 -20.89 5.38 -8.87
C THR A 8 -19.55 6.04 -8.58
N GLY A 9 -19.15 6.11 -7.32
CA GLY A 9 -17.84 6.59 -6.90
C GLY A 9 -16.71 5.76 -7.48
N LEU A 10 -16.86 4.43 -7.50
CA LEU A 10 -15.88 3.51 -8.10
C LEU A 10 -15.59 3.83 -9.58
N LEU A 11 -16.60 4.22 -10.35
CA LEU A 11 -16.45 4.50 -11.79
C LEU A 11 -16.11 5.96 -12.09
N HIS A 12 -16.68 6.91 -11.33
CA HIS A 12 -16.68 8.33 -11.67
C HIS A 12 -16.14 9.25 -10.57
N GLY A 13 -15.81 8.71 -9.39
CA GLY A 13 -15.50 9.52 -8.20
C GLY A 13 -14.21 10.34 -8.29
N THR A 14 -13.29 9.99 -9.18
CA THR A 14 -12.07 10.76 -9.40
C THR A 14 -12.27 12.00 -10.27
N ASN A 15 -13.42 12.14 -10.95
CA ASN A 15 -13.78 13.26 -11.82
C ASN A 15 -12.69 13.64 -12.85
N GLU A 16 -11.88 12.68 -13.28
CA GLU A 16 -10.78 12.91 -14.21
C GLU A 16 -11.31 13.15 -15.63
N LYS A 17 -10.73 14.13 -16.31
CA LYS A 17 -10.98 14.39 -17.74
C LYS A 17 -9.86 13.79 -18.54
N TYR A 18 -10.20 12.86 -19.42
CA TYR A 18 -9.23 12.21 -20.30
C TYR A 18 -9.16 12.86 -21.68
N PRO A 19 -8.00 12.77 -22.38
CA PRO A 19 -7.84 13.25 -23.74
C PRO A 19 -8.95 12.71 -24.66
N GLN A 20 -9.33 13.50 -25.65
CA GLN A 20 -10.35 13.19 -26.65
C GLN A 20 -11.75 12.84 -26.08
N GLY A 21 -11.99 13.16 -24.80
CA GLY A 21 -13.27 12.86 -24.16
C GLY A 21 -13.49 11.38 -23.85
N ALA A 22 -12.40 10.61 -23.67
CA ALA A 22 -12.50 9.22 -23.28
C ALA A 22 -13.26 9.08 -21.95
N THR A 23 -14.18 8.13 -21.86
CA THR A 23 -14.97 7.85 -20.65
C THR A 23 -14.26 6.90 -19.68
N GLN A 24 -13.17 6.28 -20.12
CA GLN A 24 -12.32 5.38 -19.35
C GLN A 24 -10.88 5.88 -19.34
N VAL A 25 -10.12 5.50 -18.33
CA VAL A 25 -8.69 5.81 -18.27
C VAL A 25 -7.97 5.22 -19.48
N PRO A 26 -7.31 6.02 -20.34
CA PRO A 26 -6.45 5.49 -21.38
C PRO A 26 -5.26 4.74 -20.78
N ILE A 27 -4.84 3.66 -21.46
CA ILE A 27 -3.64 2.92 -21.06
C ILE A 27 -2.40 3.58 -21.68
N TYR A 28 -1.58 4.21 -20.84
CA TYR A 28 -0.33 4.87 -21.26
C TYR A 28 0.84 3.88 -21.14
N GLN A 29 1.19 3.21 -22.24
CA GLN A 29 2.33 2.28 -22.29
C GLN A 29 3.66 2.99 -22.66
N SER A 30 3.74 4.30 -22.47
CA SER A 30 4.93 5.07 -22.72
C SER A 30 5.86 5.03 -21.51
N SER A 31 7.16 4.84 -21.75
CA SER A 31 8.18 4.92 -20.70
C SER A 31 8.59 6.36 -20.37
N ALA A 32 8.50 7.28 -21.36
CA ALA A 32 8.87 8.68 -21.20
C ALA A 32 7.82 9.60 -21.81
N PHE A 33 7.71 10.80 -21.27
CA PHE A 33 6.76 11.82 -21.69
C PHE A 33 7.51 13.06 -22.21
N ARG A 34 7.05 13.57 -23.36
CA ARG A 34 7.65 14.74 -24.00
C ARG A 34 7.15 16.02 -23.36
N HIS A 35 8.05 16.99 -23.23
CA HIS A 35 7.79 18.36 -22.80
C HIS A 35 8.22 19.35 -23.88
N ASP A 36 7.60 20.53 -23.89
CA ASP A 36 7.88 21.55 -24.91
C ASP A 36 9.20 22.29 -24.64
N SER A 37 9.64 22.31 -23.37
CA SER A 37 10.90 22.95 -22.97
C SER A 37 11.65 22.17 -21.89
N ALA A 38 12.96 22.38 -21.78
CA ALA A 38 13.78 21.84 -20.72
C ALA A 38 13.39 22.43 -19.36
N GLU A 39 13.01 23.71 -19.32
CA GLU A 39 12.58 24.41 -18.10
C GLU A 39 11.29 23.83 -17.54
N ASP A 40 10.38 23.37 -18.40
CA ASP A 40 9.16 22.69 -17.95
C ASP A 40 9.46 21.34 -17.31
N LEU A 41 10.37 20.58 -17.90
CA LEU A 41 10.81 19.30 -17.36
C LEU A 41 11.54 19.47 -16.02
N GLU A 42 12.42 20.48 -15.91
CA GLU A 42 13.11 20.85 -14.67
C GLU A 42 12.09 21.14 -13.54
N LYS A 43 11.07 21.95 -13.84
CA LYS A 43 10.02 22.27 -12.85
C LYS A 43 9.27 21.03 -12.37
N ILE A 44 9.06 20.03 -13.24
CA ILE A 44 8.42 18.77 -12.87
C ILE A 44 9.35 17.96 -11.94
N PHE A 45 10.63 17.84 -12.25
CA PHE A 45 11.59 17.15 -11.37
C PHE A 45 11.76 17.85 -10.01
N ASP A 46 11.66 19.18 -10.00
CA ASP A 46 11.70 19.99 -8.78
C ASP A 46 10.37 19.98 -7.99
N ASN A 47 9.36 19.24 -8.42
CA ASN A 47 7.99 19.26 -7.86
C ASN A 47 7.33 20.66 -7.83
N LYS A 48 7.77 21.57 -8.71
CA LYS A 48 7.21 22.91 -8.88
C LYS A 48 6.07 22.97 -9.90
N LYS A 49 5.93 21.92 -10.71
CA LYS A 49 4.88 21.74 -11.71
C LYS A 49 4.42 20.29 -11.71
N MET A 50 3.09 20.10 -11.75
CA MET A 50 2.52 18.77 -11.95
C MET A 50 2.78 18.29 -13.37
N GLY A 51 3.11 17.00 -13.54
CA GLY A 51 3.32 16.41 -14.86
C GLY A 51 3.96 15.03 -14.80
N PHE A 52 4.02 14.39 -15.94
CA PHE A 52 4.63 13.06 -16.10
C PHE A 52 5.94 13.20 -16.86
N SER A 53 7.00 12.59 -16.37
CA SER A 53 8.33 12.61 -17.01
C SER A 53 8.76 11.22 -17.45
N TYR A 54 8.66 10.25 -16.56
CA TYR A 54 9.11 8.89 -16.78
C TYR A 54 8.27 7.91 -15.95
N THR A 55 7.81 6.82 -16.58
CA THR A 55 6.84 5.87 -15.98
C THR A 55 7.31 5.24 -14.67
N ARG A 56 8.62 5.07 -14.45
CA ARG A 56 9.14 4.58 -13.16
C ARG A 56 8.87 5.55 -12.01
N ILE A 57 8.72 6.85 -12.31
CA ILE A 57 8.42 7.90 -11.32
C ILE A 57 6.91 8.02 -11.18
N ASN A 58 6.21 8.25 -12.29
CA ASN A 58 4.76 8.37 -12.33
C ASN A 58 4.24 8.09 -13.76
N ASN A 59 2.99 7.61 -13.84
CA ASN A 59 2.30 7.31 -15.09
C ASN A 59 0.81 7.60 -14.95
N PRO A 60 0.14 8.23 -15.94
CA PRO A 60 -1.27 8.59 -15.81
C PRO A 60 -2.21 7.43 -15.50
N THR A 61 -1.93 6.23 -16.05
CA THR A 61 -2.73 5.03 -15.78
C THR A 61 -2.58 4.57 -14.33
N VAL A 62 -1.34 4.54 -13.83
CA VAL A 62 -1.04 4.15 -12.45
C VAL A 62 -1.60 5.17 -11.46
N GLU A 63 -1.40 6.47 -11.73
CA GLU A 63 -1.94 7.55 -10.89
C GLU A 63 -3.47 7.49 -10.79
N SER A 64 -4.16 7.17 -11.88
CA SER A 64 -5.61 7.01 -11.85
C SER A 64 -6.06 5.83 -10.98
N PHE A 65 -5.31 4.73 -10.98
CA PHE A 65 -5.53 3.61 -10.07
C PHE A 65 -5.31 4.02 -8.61
N GLU A 66 -4.20 4.68 -8.31
CA GLU A 66 -3.85 5.18 -6.97
C GLU A 66 -4.93 6.12 -6.43
N LYS A 67 -5.37 7.10 -7.22
CA LYS A 67 -6.45 8.02 -6.85
C LYS A 67 -7.75 7.29 -6.53
N ARG A 68 -8.08 6.26 -7.30
CA ARG A 68 -9.30 5.49 -7.13
C ARG A 68 -9.27 4.67 -5.83
N VAL A 69 -8.17 3.99 -5.54
CA VAL A 69 -7.99 3.27 -4.28
C VAL A 69 -8.00 4.25 -3.09
N THR A 70 -7.30 5.38 -3.21
CA THR A 70 -7.32 6.45 -2.20
C THR A 70 -8.75 6.88 -1.86
N MET A 71 -9.58 7.09 -2.88
CA MET A 71 -10.98 7.48 -2.70
C MET A 71 -11.82 6.37 -2.05
N LEU A 72 -11.60 5.12 -2.43
CA LEU A 72 -12.36 3.97 -1.88
C LEU A 72 -12.07 3.72 -0.40
N GLU A 73 -10.84 4.00 0.03
CA GLU A 73 -10.37 3.81 1.39
C GLU A 73 -10.46 5.08 2.26
N ASP A 74 -11.06 6.17 1.75
CA ASP A 74 -11.06 7.50 2.40
C ASP A 74 -9.65 7.93 2.84
N GLY A 75 -8.62 7.49 2.09
CA GLY A 75 -7.21 7.74 2.37
C GLY A 75 -6.75 9.11 1.90
N ILE A 76 -5.55 9.51 2.34
CA ILE A 76 -4.88 10.75 1.89
C ILE A 76 -4.04 10.54 0.64
N GLY A 77 -3.68 9.29 0.32
CA GLY A 77 -2.89 8.89 -0.84
C GLY A 77 -2.68 7.39 -0.89
N SER A 78 -2.34 6.89 -2.07
CA SER A 78 -1.99 5.49 -2.31
C SER A 78 -0.75 5.42 -3.20
N VAL A 79 0.01 4.35 -3.07
CA VAL A 79 1.15 4.03 -3.94
C VAL A 79 0.95 2.63 -4.50
N ALA A 80 0.92 2.52 -5.82
CA ALA A 80 0.79 1.24 -6.49
C ALA A 80 2.15 0.52 -6.56
N CYS A 81 2.11 -0.78 -6.29
CA CYS A 81 3.26 -1.67 -6.39
C CYS A 81 3.00 -2.79 -7.40
N ALA A 82 4.05 -3.44 -7.86
CA ALA A 82 3.96 -4.52 -8.85
C ALA A 82 3.28 -5.80 -8.32
N SER A 83 3.19 -5.96 -7.00
CA SER A 83 2.52 -7.08 -6.33
C SER A 83 2.11 -6.70 -4.91
N GLY A 84 1.22 -7.48 -4.29
CA GLY A 84 0.87 -7.35 -2.88
C GLY A 84 2.08 -7.50 -1.96
N MET A 85 2.96 -8.47 -2.23
CA MET A 85 4.20 -8.65 -1.47
C MET A 85 5.14 -7.45 -1.58
N ALA A 86 5.23 -6.83 -2.77
CA ALA A 86 5.99 -5.59 -2.93
C ALA A 86 5.38 -4.44 -2.13
N ALA A 87 4.04 -4.37 -2.06
CA ALA A 87 3.35 -3.37 -1.24
C ALA A 87 3.64 -3.57 0.25
N LEU A 88 3.53 -4.80 0.76
CA LEU A 88 3.85 -5.14 2.15
C LEU A 88 5.30 -4.83 2.49
N THR A 89 6.24 -5.28 1.64
CA THR A 89 7.68 -5.02 1.83
C THR A 89 7.98 -3.53 1.93
N ASN A 90 7.42 -2.73 1.00
CA ASN A 90 7.61 -1.28 1.02
C ASN A 90 6.99 -0.64 2.27
N ALA A 91 5.79 -1.07 2.68
CA ALA A 91 5.14 -0.57 3.88
C ALA A 91 5.99 -0.85 5.14
N PHE A 92 6.48 -2.07 5.30
CA PHE A 92 7.31 -2.45 6.45
C PHE A 92 8.65 -1.72 6.47
N LEU A 93 9.39 -1.72 5.36
CA LEU A 93 10.69 -1.07 5.29
C LEU A 93 10.63 0.47 5.36
N ASN A 94 9.47 1.06 5.09
CA ASN A 94 9.27 2.50 5.28
C ASN A 94 9.13 2.89 6.76
N ILE A 95 8.71 1.95 7.62
CA ILE A 95 8.42 2.19 9.04
C ILE A 95 9.54 1.62 9.92
N LEU A 96 10.07 0.45 9.59
CA LEU A 96 10.94 -0.34 10.44
C LEU A 96 12.42 -0.04 10.23
N GLN A 97 13.16 -0.14 11.31
CA GLN A 97 14.62 -0.06 11.34
C GLN A 97 15.19 -1.28 12.08
N ALA A 98 16.51 -1.50 11.97
CA ALA A 98 17.18 -2.55 12.72
C ALA A 98 16.97 -2.36 14.24
N GLY A 99 16.51 -3.40 14.90
CA GLY A 99 16.15 -3.41 16.32
C GLY A 99 14.65 -3.27 16.59
N ASP A 100 13.86 -2.93 15.57
CA ASP A 100 12.40 -2.84 15.69
C ASP A 100 11.72 -4.22 15.67
N GLU A 101 10.47 -4.22 16.09
CA GLU A 101 9.65 -5.42 16.26
C GLU A 101 8.28 -5.27 15.61
N ILE A 102 7.81 -6.35 14.97
CA ILE A 102 6.45 -6.55 14.51
C ILE A 102 5.74 -7.50 15.48
N VAL A 103 4.53 -7.15 15.90
CA VAL A 103 3.60 -8.10 16.54
C VAL A 103 2.57 -8.53 15.48
N ALA A 104 2.53 -9.80 15.18
CA ALA A 104 1.76 -10.37 14.08
C ALA A 104 0.69 -11.34 14.53
N ALA A 105 -0.46 -11.36 13.88
CA ALA A 105 -1.49 -12.37 14.04
C ALA A 105 -0.97 -13.75 13.60
N CYS A 106 -1.61 -14.81 14.10
CA CYS A 106 -1.48 -16.16 13.55
C CYS A 106 -2.34 -16.30 12.27
N GLY A 107 -2.06 -17.33 11.47
CA GLY A 107 -2.86 -17.65 10.29
C GLY A 107 -2.67 -16.69 9.12
N LEU A 108 -1.51 -16.06 9.02
CA LEU A 108 -1.15 -15.18 7.90
C LEU A 108 -0.91 -15.97 6.61
N TYR A 109 -0.99 -15.27 5.49
CA TYR A 109 -0.54 -15.81 4.21
C TYR A 109 0.92 -16.27 4.27
N GLY A 110 1.22 -17.45 3.71
CA GLY A 110 2.57 -18.03 3.77
C GLY A 110 3.67 -17.12 3.26
N GLY A 111 3.42 -16.38 2.16
CA GLY A 111 4.37 -15.38 1.65
C GLY A 111 4.63 -14.22 2.62
N THR A 112 3.66 -13.84 3.46
CA THR A 112 3.88 -12.84 4.52
C THR A 112 4.79 -13.39 5.61
N VAL A 113 4.61 -14.68 5.97
CA VAL A 113 5.48 -15.36 6.94
C VAL A 113 6.91 -15.46 6.42
N GLU A 114 7.08 -15.83 5.14
CA GLU A 114 8.38 -15.86 4.47
C GLU A 114 9.04 -14.47 4.45
N LEU A 115 8.29 -13.43 4.11
CA LEU A 115 8.78 -12.04 4.15
C LEU A 115 9.27 -11.68 5.56
N PHE A 116 8.54 -12.07 6.61
CA PHE A 116 8.96 -11.83 7.98
C PHE A 116 10.26 -12.55 8.35
N ASP A 117 10.47 -13.74 7.83
CA ASP A 117 11.75 -14.45 7.98
C ASP A 117 12.88 -13.75 7.23
N ASP A 118 12.61 -13.22 6.04
CA ASP A 118 13.56 -12.44 5.24
C ASP A 118 13.94 -11.08 5.88
N LEU A 119 13.11 -10.55 6.76
CA LEU A 119 13.41 -9.32 7.50
C LEU A 119 14.34 -9.53 8.71
N LYS A 120 14.46 -10.76 9.22
CA LYS A 120 15.33 -11.07 10.38
C LYS A 120 16.80 -10.72 10.18
N PRO A 121 17.45 -11.03 9.03
CA PRO A 121 18.83 -10.64 8.78
C PRO A 121 19.05 -9.11 8.79
N PHE A 122 18.01 -8.32 8.58
CA PHE A 122 18.06 -6.85 8.67
C PHE A 122 17.85 -6.32 10.09
N GLY A 123 17.79 -7.24 11.09
CA GLY A 123 17.64 -6.88 12.48
C GLY A 123 16.21 -6.57 12.92
N ILE A 124 15.23 -6.94 12.14
CA ILE A 124 13.81 -6.78 12.47
C ILE A 124 13.32 -8.10 13.08
N SER A 125 12.67 -8.03 14.23
CA SER A 125 12.10 -9.20 14.90
C SER A 125 10.59 -9.25 14.71
N VAL A 126 10.06 -10.48 14.70
CA VAL A 126 8.60 -10.68 14.61
C VAL A 126 8.17 -11.60 15.75
N LYS A 127 7.16 -11.14 16.48
CA LYS A 127 6.44 -11.94 17.48
C LYS A 127 5.06 -12.26 16.96
N TYR A 128 4.69 -13.52 17.04
CA TYR A 128 3.34 -13.95 16.74
C TYR A 128 2.52 -14.01 18.03
N VAL A 129 1.29 -13.52 17.96
CA VAL A 129 0.31 -13.68 19.03
C VAL A 129 0.14 -15.17 19.30
N LYS A 130 0.31 -15.59 20.55
CA LYS A 130 0.29 -17.02 20.90
C LYS A 130 -1.12 -17.59 20.79
N GLU A 131 -1.23 -18.70 20.09
CA GLU A 131 -2.41 -19.54 20.07
C GLU A 131 -2.68 -20.09 21.49
N ASN A 132 -3.85 -19.81 22.04
CA ASN A 132 -4.23 -20.37 23.32
C ASN A 132 -4.94 -21.73 23.22
N LYS A 133 -5.32 -22.21 22.03
CA LYS A 133 -5.80 -23.60 21.77
C LYS A 133 -6.15 -23.80 20.28
N PRO A 134 -6.03 -25.04 19.72
CA PRO A 134 -6.36 -25.37 18.33
C PRO A 134 -7.82 -25.16 17.93
N GLU A 135 -8.73 -24.98 18.88
CA GLU A 135 -10.18 -24.86 18.66
C GLU A 135 -10.69 -23.40 18.59
N ALA A 136 -9.79 -22.41 18.68
CA ALA A 136 -10.14 -21.02 18.90
C ALA A 136 -9.62 -20.08 17.79
N PHE A 137 -9.90 -20.38 16.51
CA PHE A 137 -9.58 -19.46 15.40
C PHE A 137 -10.14 -18.04 15.59
N GLU A 138 -11.28 -17.92 16.32
CA GLU A 138 -11.89 -16.62 16.66
C GLU A 138 -11.30 -15.97 17.92
N ALA A 139 -10.60 -16.71 18.78
CA ALA A 139 -10.06 -16.17 20.03
C ALA A 139 -8.67 -15.57 19.90
N GLU A 140 -7.95 -15.87 18.80
CA GLU A 140 -6.53 -15.58 18.61
C GLU A 140 -6.28 -14.13 18.21
N ASN A 141 -7.25 -13.46 17.59
CA ASN A 141 -7.13 -12.08 17.14
C ASN A 141 -7.82 -11.07 18.06
N LYS A 142 -7.92 -11.36 19.35
CA LYS A 142 -8.46 -10.39 20.31
C LYS A 142 -7.44 -9.30 20.59
N PRO A 143 -7.86 -8.04 20.72
CA PRO A 143 -6.96 -6.91 21.01
C PRO A 143 -6.04 -7.16 22.19
N GLU A 144 -6.53 -7.79 23.25
CA GLU A 144 -5.79 -8.07 24.47
C GLU A 144 -4.61 -9.02 24.25
N ALA A 145 -4.74 -9.95 23.27
CA ALA A 145 -3.65 -10.86 22.93
C ALA A 145 -2.51 -10.13 22.20
N PHE A 146 -2.83 -9.13 21.36
CA PHE A 146 -1.81 -8.28 20.76
C PHE A 146 -1.16 -7.38 21.81
N GLU A 147 -1.95 -6.76 22.69
CA GLU A 147 -1.45 -5.89 23.75
C GLU A 147 -0.42 -6.58 24.64
N ALA A 148 -0.62 -7.86 24.94
CA ALA A 148 0.30 -8.66 25.77
C ALA A 148 1.68 -8.87 25.13
N GLU A 149 1.79 -8.81 23.82
CA GLU A 149 3.05 -9.01 23.08
C GLU A 149 3.75 -7.69 22.71
N ILE A 150 3.08 -6.54 22.87
CA ILE A 150 3.64 -5.22 22.56
C ILE A 150 4.78 -4.88 23.53
N THR A 151 5.89 -4.38 22.98
CA THR A 151 7.04 -3.88 23.74
C THR A 151 7.42 -2.47 23.26
N GLU A 152 8.41 -1.87 23.92
CA GLU A 152 8.98 -0.57 23.49
C GLU A 152 9.58 -0.59 22.07
N LYS A 153 9.93 -1.79 21.58
CA LYS A 153 10.48 -2.01 20.22
C LYS A 153 9.41 -2.20 19.17
N THR A 154 8.18 -2.48 19.56
CA THR A 154 7.07 -2.72 18.62
C THR A 154 6.75 -1.44 17.88
N ARG A 155 6.78 -1.52 16.54
CA ARG A 155 6.42 -0.42 15.63
C ARG A 155 5.20 -0.76 14.78
N ILE A 156 4.94 -2.03 14.56
CA ILE A 156 3.84 -2.50 13.72
C ILE A 156 3.09 -3.60 14.46
N VAL A 157 1.76 -3.50 14.44
CA VAL A 157 0.84 -4.61 14.71
C VAL A 157 0.23 -5.00 13.37
N PHE A 158 0.38 -6.26 12.98
CA PHE A 158 -0.03 -6.74 11.66
C PHE A 158 -1.03 -7.91 11.76
N ALA A 159 -2.10 -7.80 11.00
CA ALA A 159 -3.10 -8.85 10.84
C ALA A 159 -3.67 -8.82 9.42
N GLU A 160 -4.15 -9.95 8.95
CA GLU A 160 -4.90 -10.09 7.70
C GLU A 160 -6.36 -10.33 8.02
N THR A 161 -7.27 -9.59 7.36
CA THR A 161 -8.72 -9.68 7.60
C THR A 161 -9.25 -11.07 7.22
N ILE A 162 -8.65 -11.68 6.19
CA ILE A 162 -8.98 -13.04 5.72
C ILE A 162 -7.66 -13.81 5.73
N GLY A 163 -7.51 -14.70 6.71
CA GLY A 163 -6.38 -15.59 6.77
C GLY A 163 -6.39 -16.61 5.62
N ASN A 164 -5.24 -17.18 5.34
CA ASN A 164 -5.10 -18.27 4.37
C ASN A 164 -5.11 -19.58 5.17
N PRO A 165 -6.20 -20.39 5.10
CA PRO A 165 -6.35 -21.63 5.87
C PRO A 165 -5.35 -22.70 5.43
#